data_e522f4d02299c8973a537b14a56b318c
#
_entry.id   e522f4d02299c8973a537b14a56b318c
#
_cell.length_a   1.000
_cell.length_b   1.000
_cell.length_c   1.000
_cell.angle_alpha   90.00
_cell.angle_beta   90.00
_cell.angle_gamma   90.00
#
_symmetry.space_group_name_H-M   'P 1'
#
loop_
_entity.id
_entity.type
_entity.pdbx_description
1 polymer ?
#
loop_
_entity_poly.entity_id
_entity_poly.type
_entity_poly.pdbx_seq_one_letter_code
_entity_poly.pdbx_strand_id
1 'polypeptide(L)'
;MTIILESTAGDTWVEQVSNIIVQPIFTLILTCLTFLGFVYQLYSKKINAAGIIATLSLLILFLGFLIQGNVNMHSILIFSIGVILVVIELFVVGAVIGIIGMILITISITTLGDNLLFMLANVIVALILTIVEWVILVKIFNRKIPFLDKVILKDSTNSESGYNSHDNRSHLVGKTAQTVTDLRPAGIIFCENERIDAVSDGNFILRNKTVKILEVEGTRVVVREVD
;
A
#
# COMPACT_ATOMS: atom_id res chain seq x y z
N MET A 1 63.06 10.85 22.86
CA MET A 1 62.28 11.95 23.44
C MET A 1 61.31 12.44 22.37
N THR A 2 60.20 11.72 22.23
CA THR A 2 59.17 11.96 21.20
C THR A 2 58.16 12.92 21.84
N ILE A 3 58.15 14.15 21.39
CA ILE A 3 57.19 15.17 21.81
C ILE A 3 55.86 14.77 21.14
N ILE A 4 54.95 14.24 21.93
CA ILE A 4 53.54 14.10 21.53
C ILE A 4 53.01 15.53 21.52
N LEU A 5 52.91 16.12 20.35
CA LEU A 5 52.06 17.28 20.10
C LEU A 5 50.62 16.81 20.25
N GLU A 6 50.12 16.81 21.47
CA GLU A 6 48.72 16.74 21.78
C GLU A 6 48.10 18.05 21.24
N SER A 7 47.57 17.96 20.01
CA SER A 7 46.79 19.01 19.40
C SER A 7 45.52 19.19 20.26
N THR A 8 45.55 20.16 21.16
CA THR A 8 44.35 20.79 21.71
C THR A 8 43.73 21.69 20.64
N ALA A 9 43.38 21.10 19.51
CA ALA A 9 42.40 21.66 18.59
C ALA A 9 41.06 21.54 19.32
N GLY A 10 40.52 22.66 19.80
CA GLY A 10 39.18 22.68 20.35
C GLY A 10 38.23 22.03 19.35
N ASP A 11 37.36 21.12 19.82
CA ASP A 11 36.38 20.40 19.03
C ASP A 11 35.73 21.36 18.05
N THR A 12 35.80 21.06 16.78
CA THR A 12 35.09 21.85 15.75
C THR A 12 33.60 21.85 16.08
N TRP A 13 32.89 22.90 15.73
CA TRP A 13 31.44 22.96 15.96
C TRP A 13 30.71 21.70 15.39
N VAL A 14 31.26 21.10 14.34
CA VAL A 14 30.77 19.87 13.72
C VAL A 14 30.93 18.68 14.68
N GLU A 15 32.07 18.56 15.36
CA GLU A 15 32.30 17.49 16.34
C GLU A 15 31.41 17.66 17.57
N GLN A 16 31.21 18.91 18.05
CA GLN A 16 30.30 19.19 19.16
C GLN A 16 28.86 18.79 18.83
N VAL A 17 28.34 19.10 17.62
CA VAL A 17 27.02 18.70 17.17
C VAL A 17 26.95 17.18 17.05
N SER A 18 27.96 16.53 16.49
CA SER A 18 28.04 15.07 16.37
C SER A 18 28.00 14.38 17.72
N ASN A 19 28.70 14.91 18.71
CA ASN A 19 28.72 14.43 20.12
C ASN A 19 27.30 14.46 20.73
N ILE A 20 26.50 15.48 20.41
CA ILE A 20 25.11 15.58 20.87
C ILE A 20 24.26 14.53 20.18
N ILE A 21 24.39 14.38 18.85
CA ILE A 21 23.58 13.44 18.05
C ILE A 21 23.76 11.99 18.52
N VAL A 22 24.99 11.60 18.87
CA VAL A 22 25.33 10.22 19.27
C VAL A 22 24.97 9.93 20.74
N GLN A 23 24.53 10.95 21.52
CA GLN A 23 24.02 10.68 22.85
C GLN A 23 22.82 9.77 22.85
N PRO A 24 22.65 8.89 23.85
CA PRO A 24 21.60 7.86 23.91
C PRO A 24 20.18 8.38 23.66
N ILE A 25 19.86 9.54 24.22
CA ILE A 25 18.51 10.13 24.09
C ILE A 25 18.27 10.61 22.65
N PHE A 26 19.26 11.30 22.06
CA PHE A 26 19.11 11.84 20.70
C PHE A 26 19.10 10.75 19.65
N THR A 27 19.95 9.71 19.79
CA THR A 27 19.90 8.52 18.92
C THR A 27 18.56 7.82 18.99
N LEU A 28 17.97 7.64 20.17
CA LEU A 28 16.66 7.05 20.32
C LEU A 28 15.57 7.90 19.63
N ILE A 29 15.57 9.22 19.88
CA ILE A 29 14.59 10.14 19.28
C ILE A 29 14.70 10.13 17.76
N LEU A 30 15.91 10.23 17.20
CA LEU A 30 16.12 10.25 15.76
C LEU A 30 15.73 8.92 15.12
N THR A 31 16.03 7.78 15.77
CA THR A 31 15.60 6.46 15.32
C THR A 31 14.07 6.37 15.30
N CYS A 32 13.39 6.77 16.38
CA CYS A 32 11.92 6.78 16.43
C CYS A 32 11.31 7.70 15.36
N LEU A 33 11.82 8.92 15.18
CA LEU A 33 11.33 9.84 14.14
C LEU A 33 11.51 9.27 12.74
N THR A 34 12.60 8.56 12.49
CA THR A 34 12.84 7.87 11.21
C THR A 34 11.77 6.83 10.94
N PHE A 35 11.54 5.90 11.87
CA PHE A 35 10.60 4.81 11.69
C PHE A 35 9.14 5.28 11.61
N LEU A 36 8.70 6.10 12.57
CA LEU A 36 7.36 6.66 12.62
C LEU A 36 7.06 7.51 11.37
N GLY A 37 7.98 8.41 11.01
CA GLY A 37 7.76 9.28 9.87
C GLY A 37 7.71 8.53 8.53
N PHE A 38 8.48 7.46 8.35
CA PHE A 38 8.38 6.62 7.16
C PHE A 38 7.07 5.85 7.11
N VAL A 39 6.60 5.28 8.22
CA VAL A 39 5.31 4.58 8.25
C VAL A 39 4.17 5.55 7.98
N TYR A 40 4.16 6.73 8.60
CA TYR A 40 3.17 7.75 8.31
C TYR A 40 3.18 8.18 6.82
N GLN A 41 4.38 8.28 6.21
CA GLN A 41 4.54 8.62 4.79
C GLN A 41 3.89 7.58 3.87
N LEU A 42 3.91 6.27 4.20
CA LEU A 42 3.27 5.23 3.40
C LEU A 42 1.76 5.41 3.24
N TYR A 43 1.11 6.08 4.22
CA TYR A 43 -0.32 6.40 4.19
C TYR A 43 -0.65 7.71 3.49
N SER A 44 0.34 8.38 2.89
CA SER A 44 0.17 9.63 2.16
C SER A 44 0.42 9.45 0.66
N LYS A 45 -0.44 10.05 -0.18
CA LYS A 45 -0.28 10.02 -1.66
C LYS A 45 0.85 10.91 -2.16
N LYS A 46 1.26 11.90 -1.36
CA LYS A 46 2.30 12.87 -1.69
C LYS A 46 3.34 12.89 -0.58
N ILE A 47 4.53 13.37 -0.91
CA ILE A 47 5.56 13.63 0.11
C ILE A 47 5.01 14.66 1.08
N ASN A 48 5.01 14.32 2.36
CA ASN A 48 4.54 15.18 3.44
C ASN A 48 5.68 15.53 4.40
N ALA A 49 5.40 16.42 5.37
CA ALA A 49 6.38 16.85 6.36
C ALA A 49 6.96 15.68 7.19
N ALA A 50 6.15 14.64 7.48
CA ALA A 50 6.62 13.48 8.25
C ALA A 50 7.69 12.68 7.49
N GLY A 51 7.49 12.44 6.17
CA GLY A 51 8.48 11.79 5.33
C GLY A 51 9.78 12.59 5.21
N ILE A 52 9.68 13.92 5.11
CA ILE A 52 10.86 14.80 5.09
C ILE A 52 11.61 14.72 6.43
N ILE A 53 10.90 14.81 7.55
CA ILE A 53 11.47 14.70 8.90
C ILE A 53 12.15 13.34 9.07
N ALA A 54 11.51 12.24 8.65
CA ALA A 54 12.08 10.90 8.73
C ALA A 54 13.40 10.79 7.96
N THR A 55 13.42 11.29 6.73
CA THR A 55 14.62 11.28 5.89
C THR A 55 15.73 12.12 6.49
N LEU A 56 15.41 13.31 6.97
CA LEU A 56 16.39 14.17 7.65
C LEU A 56 16.91 13.52 8.94
N SER A 57 16.03 12.93 9.75
CA SER A 57 16.42 12.23 10.98
C SER A 57 17.38 11.07 10.70
N LEU A 58 17.10 10.29 9.65
CA LEU A 58 17.97 9.20 9.21
C LEU A 58 19.34 9.70 8.76
N LEU A 59 19.39 10.77 7.96
CA LEU A 59 20.63 11.36 7.49
C LEU A 59 21.45 11.96 8.65
N ILE A 60 20.80 12.69 9.57
CA ILE A 60 21.44 13.27 10.73
C ILE A 60 22.03 12.17 11.63
N LEU A 61 21.26 11.11 11.89
CA LEU A 61 21.72 9.96 12.66
C LEU A 61 22.98 9.35 12.04
N PHE A 62 22.93 9.06 10.74
CA PHE A 62 24.04 8.42 10.04
C PHE A 62 25.28 9.33 9.97
N LEU A 63 25.10 10.62 9.67
CA LEU A 63 26.17 11.61 9.64
C LEU A 63 26.80 11.81 11.03
N GLY A 64 26.01 11.80 12.11
CA GLY A 64 26.52 11.93 13.47
C GLY A 64 27.54 10.82 13.80
N PHE A 65 27.18 9.57 13.52
CA PHE A 65 28.08 8.44 13.72
C PHE A 65 29.27 8.44 12.74
N LEU A 66 29.05 8.89 11.50
CA LEU A 66 30.10 8.96 10.48
C LEU A 66 31.20 9.98 10.89
N ILE A 67 30.81 11.16 11.37
CA ILE A 67 31.75 12.20 11.82
C ILE A 67 32.60 11.72 13.01
N GLN A 68 32.00 10.92 13.90
CA GLN A 68 32.74 10.33 15.02
C GLN A 68 33.64 9.15 14.63
N GLY A 69 33.62 8.72 13.35
CA GLY A 69 34.38 7.56 12.91
C GLY A 69 33.82 6.23 13.40
N ASN A 70 32.63 6.21 14.00
CA ASN A 70 31.97 5.05 14.59
C ASN A 70 31.04 4.35 13.60
N VAL A 71 31.38 4.35 12.30
CA VAL A 71 30.64 3.67 11.23
C VAL A 71 31.56 2.69 10.52
N ASN A 72 31.19 1.43 10.55
CA ASN A 72 31.93 0.40 9.82
C ASN A 72 31.65 0.50 8.31
N MET A 73 32.62 0.13 7.48
CA MET A 73 32.47 0.11 6.02
C MET A 73 31.28 -0.77 5.58
N HIS A 74 31.02 -1.87 6.28
CA HIS A 74 29.87 -2.74 6.04
C HIS A 74 28.53 -2.01 6.25
N SER A 75 28.44 -1.17 7.30
CA SER A 75 27.23 -0.38 7.56
C SER A 75 26.95 0.61 6.42
N ILE A 76 27.99 1.27 5.91
CA ILE A 76 27.88 2.19 4.77
C ILE A 76 27.39 1.47 3.53
N LEU A 77 27.95 0.30 3.22
CA LEU A 77 27.57 -0.50 2.04
C LEU A 77 26.11 -0.97 2.14
N ILE A 78 25.71 -1.54 3.28
CA ILE A 78 24.35 -2.03 3.52
C ILE A 78 23.36 -0.86 3.45
N PHE A 79 23.70 0.28 4.06
CA PHE A 79 22.89 1.49 3.99
C PHE A 79 22.68 1.97 2.55
N SER A 80 23.78 2.08 1.79
CA SER A 80 23.74 2.54 0.41
C SER A 80 22.90 1.62 -0.49
N ILE A 81 23.06 0.32 -0.35
CA ILE A 81 22.25 -0.68 -1.07
C ILE A 81 20.78 -0.52 -0.68
N GLY A 82 20.48 -0.41 0.61
CA GLY A 82 19.13 -0.23 1.11
C GLY A 82 18.45 1.02 0.53
N VAL A 83 19.16 2.16 0.53
CA VAL A 83 18.67 3.41 -0.05
C VAL A 83 18.41 3.28 -1.56
N ILE A 84 19.35 2.67 -2.30
CA ILE A 84 19.19 2.42 -3.74
C ILE A 84 17.95 1.58 -4.01
N LEU A 85 17.72 0.51 -3.25
CA LEU A 85 16.53 -0.34 -3.42
C LEU A 85 15.23 0.42 -3.13
N VAL A 86 15.19 1.24 -2.08
CA VAL A 86 14.03 2.10 -1.79
C VAL A 86 13.79 3.12 -2.91
N VAL A 87 14.85 3.69 -3.49
CA VAL A 87 14.71 4.62 -4.62
C VAL A 87 14.22 3.90 -5.88
N ILE A 88 14.74 2.70 -6.18
CA ILE A 88 14.27 1.90 -7.32
C ILE A 88 12.77 1.58 -7.19
N GLU A 89 12.29 1.29 -5.98
CA GLU A 89 10.87 1.00 -5.72
C GLU A 89 9.94 2.15 -6.14
N LEU A 90 10.41 3.40 -6.13
CA LEU A 90 9.60 4.54 -6.60
C LEU A 90 9.27 4.44 -8.10
N PHE A 91 10.05 3.68 -8.86
CA PHE A 91 9.89 3.47 -10.30
C PHE A 91 9.26 2.12 -10.65
N VAL A 92 9.35 1.14 -9.73
CA VAL A 92 8.85 -0.24 -9.93
C VAL A 92 7.58 -0.43 -9.11
N VAL A 93 6.51 -0.85 -9.75
CA VAL A 93 5.26 -1.14 -9.05
C VAL A 93 5.32 -2.53 -8.42
N GLY A 94 5.49 -2.64 -7.09
CA GLY A 94 5.55 -3.99 -6.49
C GLY A 94 5.70 -4.06 -4.97
N ALA A 95 6.22 -3.04 -4.31
CA ALA A 95 6.50 -2.97 -2.85
C ALA A 95 7.57 -3.94 -2.31
N VAL A 96 7.95 -4.99 -3.02
CA VAL A 96 8.85 -6.03 -2.51
C VAL A 96 10.29 -5.51 -2.38
N ILE A 97 10.77 -4.79 -3.39
CA ILE A 97 12.14 -4.24 -3.43
C ILE A 97 12.31 -3.19 -2.33
N GLY A 98 11.32 -2.33 -2.14
CA GLY A 98 11.31 -1.31 -1.09
C GLY A 98 11.32 -1.91 0.32
N ILE A 99 10.58 -2.99 0.56
CA ILE A 99 10.60 -3.71 1.85
C ILE A 99 12.00 -4.28 2.12
N ILE A 100 12.65 -4.89 1.13
CA ILE A 100 14.02 -5.39 1.27
C ILE A 100 14.96 -4.22 1.57
N GLY A 101 14.84 -3.09 0.86
CA GLY A 101 15.61 -1.87 1.12
C GLY A 101 15.44 -1.35 2.53
N MET A 102 14.21 -1.32 3.06
CA MET A 102 13.92 -0.90 4.44
C MET A 102 14.54 -1.84 5.48
N ILE A 103 14.52 -3.15 5.24
CA ILE A 103 15.18 -4.14 6.10
C ILE A 103 16.69 -3.89 6.14
N LEU A 104 17.33 -3.65 4.98
CA LEU A 104 18.76 -3.35 4.92
C LEU A 104 19.11 -2.04 5.65
N ILE A 105 18.32 -0.99 5.50
CA ILE A 105 18.49 0.26 6.23
C ILE A 105 18.39 0.01 7.75
N THR A 106 17.41 -0.79 8.18
CA THR A 106 17.23 -1.15 9.60
C THR A 106 18.45 -1.91 10.14
N ILE A 107 18.96 -2.88 9.40
CA ILE A 107 20.20 -3.61 9.74
C ILE A 107 21.37 -2.63 9.83
N SER A 108 21.53 -1.72 8.88
CA SER A 108 22.58 -0.72 8.90
C SER A 108 22.51 0.18 10.14
N ILE A 109 21.31 0.64 10.52
CA ILE A 109 21.12 1.43 11.75
C ILE A 109 21.55 0.65 12.99
N THR A 110 21.24 -0.65 13.08
CA THR A 110 21.64 -1.48 14.23
C THR A 110 23.15 -1.64 14.35
N THR A 111 23.89 -1.51 13.25
CA THR A 111 25.34 -1.65 13.21
C THR A 111 26.11 -0.33 13.33
N LEU A 112 25.39 0.79 13.59
CA LEU A 112 26.02 2.08 13.89
C LEU A 112 26.60 2.09 15.32
N GLY A 113 27.77 2.72 15.46
CA GLY A 113 28.45 2.85 16.74
C GLY A 113 29.08 1.56 17.25
N ASP A 114 29.68 1.62 18.43
CA ASP A 114 30.43 0.50 19.03
C ASP A 114 29.56 -0.44 19.86
N ASN A 115 28.34 -0.01 20.21
CA ASN A 115 27.43 -0.77 21.07
C ASN A 115 26.20 -1.29 20.30
N LEU A 116 26.36 -2.48 19.73
CA LEU A 116 25.30 -3.15 18.98
C LEU A 116 24.02 -3.35 19.81
N LEU A 117 24.14 -3.73 21.09
CA LEU A 117 22.97 -3.99 21.95
C LEU A 117 22.17 -2.72 22.21
N PHE A 118 22.85 -1.59 22.37
CA PHE A 118 22.23 -0.29 22.56
C PHE A 118 21.45 0.13 21.29
N MET A 119 22.07 0.03 20.11
CA MET A 119 21.40 0.37 18.85
C MET A 119 20.26 -0.57 18.53
N LEU A 120 20.43 -1.87 18.81
CA LEU A 120 19.35 -2.85 18.68
C LEU A 120 18.16 -2.51 19.59
N ALA A 121 18.40 -2.12 20.85
CA ALA A 121 17.35 -1.69 21.77
C ALA A 121 16.59 -0.47 21.22
N ASN A 122 17.30 0.53 20.68
CA ASN A 122 16.67 1.71 20.04
C ASN A 122 15.77 1.32 18.87
N VAL A 123 16.24 0.42 18.01
CA VAL A 123 15.45 -0.09 16.87
C VAL A 123 14.24 -0.88 17.35
N ILE A 124 14.36 -1.71 18.38
CA ILE A 124 13.23 -2.46 18.95
C ILE A 124 12.17 -1.48 19.51
N VAL A 125 12.59 -0.47 20.26
CA VAL A 125 11.66 0.56 20.77
C VAL A 125 10.97 1.28 19.61
N ALA A 126 11.72 1.70 18.58
CA ALA A 126 11.17 2.35 17.42
C ALA A 126 10.16 1.45 16.69
N LEU A 127 10.46 0.15 16.52
CA LEU A 127 9.54 -0.81 15.89
C LEU A 127 8.26 -1.01 16.71
N ILE A 128 8.34 -1.09 18.03
CA ILE A 128 7.16 -1.20 18.91
C ILE A 128 6.27 0.04 18.73
N LEU A 129 6.85 1.25 18.77
CA LEU A 129 6.11 2.48 18.56
C LEU A 129 5.49 2.55 17.16
N THR A 130 6.20 2.08 16.15
CA THR A 130 5.72 2.00 14.77
C THR A 130 4.54 1.04 14.63
N ILE A 131 4.54 -0.09 15.31
CA ILE A 131 3.40 -1.01 15.34
C ILE A 131 2.18 -0.34 15.99
N VAL A 132 2.38 0.37 17.10
CA VAL A 132 1.31 1.14 17.74
C VAL A 132 0.74 2.20 16.81
N GLU A 133 1.61 2.97 16.16
CA GLU A 133 1.21 3.96 15.15
C GLU A 133 0.42 3.33 14.02
N TRP A 134 0.90 2.21 13.48
CA TRP A 134 0.24 1.47 12.41
C TRP A 134 -1.17 1.05 12.81
N VAL A 135 -1.35 0.49 14.01
CA VAL A 135 -2.67 0.11 14.53
C VAL A 135 -3.59 1.33 14.65
N ILE A 136 -3.07 2.46 15.12
CA ILE A 136 -3.82 3.72 15.23
C ILE A 136 -4.26 4.20 13.84
N LEU A 137 -3.35 4.24 12.86
CA LEU A 137 -3.65 4.68 11.50
C LEU A 137 -4.72 3.81 10.83
N VAL A 138 -4.66 2.49 11.02
CA VAL A 138 -5.60 1.55 10.40
C VAL A 138 -6.94 1.51 11.14
N LYS A 139 -6.94 1.36 12.47
CA LYS A 139 -8.18 1.17 13.24
C LYS A 139 -8.93 2.46 13.56
N ILE A 140 -8.20 3.53 13.90
CA ILE A 140 -8.83 4.79 14.34
C ILE A 140 -9.06 5.71 13.15
N PHE A 141 -8.06 5.86 12.30
CA PHE A 141 -8.16 6.77 11.14
C PHE A 141 -8.68 6.10 9.87
N ASN A 142 -8.92 4.77 9.87
CA ASN A 142 -9.38 3.99 8.71
C ASN A 142 -8.56 4.29 7.41
N ARG A 143 -7.29 4.64 7.57
CA ARG A 143 -6.44 4.98 6.43
C ARG A 143 -6.01 3.71 5.71
N LYS A 144 -6.12 3.74 4.39
CA LYS A 144 -5.58 2.70 3.49
C LYS A 144 -4.26 3.18 2.91
N ILE A 145 -3.36 2.25 2.63
CA ILE A 145 -2.09 2.56 1.98
C ILE A 145 -2.37 2.78 0.49
N PRO A 146 -2.21 4.03 -0.04
CA PRO A 146 -2.61 4.34 -1.41
C PRO A 146 -1.82 3.56 -2.47
N PHE A 147 -0.63 3.10 -2.12
CA PHE A 147 0.25 2.34 -3.01
C PHE A 147 -0.26 0.91 -3.21
N LEU A 148 -0.79 0.26 -2.17
CA LEU A 148 -1.35 -1.10 -2.26
C LEU A 148 -2.65 -1.15 -3.07
N ASP A 149 -3.41 -0.07 -3.12
CA ASP A 149 -4.61 0.03 -3.97
C ASP A 149 -4.33 -0.14 -5.47
N LYS A 150 -3.09 0.12 -5.90
CA LYS A 150 -2.65 -0.09 -7.29
C LYS A 150 -2.23 -1.54 -7.58
N VAL A 151 -1.79 -2.28 -6.56
CA VAL A 151 -1.31 -3.66 -6.68
C VAL A 151 -2.45 -4.66 -6.50
N ILE A 152 -3.43 -4.32 -5.67
CA ILE A 152 -4.65 -5.12 -5.55
C ILE A 152 -5.51 -4.79 -6.77
N LEU A 153 -5.55 -5.70 -7.75
CA LEU A 153 -6.64 -5.72 -8.73
C LEU A 153 -7.94 -5.74 -7.92
N LYS A 154 -8.64 -4.60 -7.90
CA LYS A 154 -10.02 -4.60 -7.44
C LYS A 154 -10.79 -5.42 -8.46
N ASP A 155 -10.97 -6.70 -8.20
CA ASP A 155 -12.14 -7.41 -8.69
C ASP A 155 -13.34 -6.69 -8.08
N SER A 156 -13.64 -5.52 -8.64
CA SER A 156 -14.86 -4.83 -8.34
C SER A 156 -15.98 -5.55 -9.11
N THR A 157 -16.53 -6.55 -8.48
CA THR A 157 -17.90 -7.00 -8.75
C THR A 157 -18.93 -5.94 -8.34
N ASN A 158 -18.54 -4.67 -8.32
CA ASN A 158 -19.47 -3.57 -8.20
C ASN A 158 -20.03 -3.26 -9.60
N SER A 159 -21.31 -3.44 -9.76
CA SER A 159 -22.14 -3.03 -10.91
C SER A 159 -21.96 -1.55 -11.32
N GLU A 160 -21.19 -0.76 -10.56
CA GLU A 160 -20.88 0.65 -10.83
C GLU A 160 -19.61 0.89 -11.65
N SER A 161 -18.72 -0.08 -11.80
CA SER A 161 -17.53 0.08 -12.65
C SER A 161 -17.71 -0.60 -14.00
N GLY A 162 -18.53 0.01 -14.83
CA GLY A 162 -18.31 0.19 -16.26
C GLY A 162 -17.98 -1.04 -17.12
N TYR A 163 -18.47 -2.24 -16.82
CA TYR A 163 -18.59 -3.29 -17.82
C TYR A 163 -20.07 -3.58 -18.12
N ASN A 164 -20.86 -2.52 -18.23
CA ASN A 164 -22.17 -2.59 -18.85
C ASN A 164 -22.03 -2.19 -20.32
N SER A 165 -21.61 -3.14 -21.16
CA SER A 165 -21.82 -3.01 -22.60
C SER A 165 -23.28 -3.25 -22.99
N HIS A 166 -24.20 -3.35 -22.00
CA HIS A 166 -25.64 -3.42 -22.21
C HIS A 166 -26.35 -2.61 -21.15
N ASP A 167 -27.34 -1.83 -21.56
CA ASP A 167 -28.19 -1.03 -20.70
C ASP A 167 -28.74 -1.84 -19.53
N ASN A 168 -28.76 -1.22 -18.34
CA ASN A 168 -29.29 -1.84 -17.12
C ASN A 168 -30.79 -2.16 -17.33
N ARG A 169 -31.09 -3.39 -17.67
CA ARG A 169 -32.42 -3.89 -17.99
C ARG A 169 -33.22 -4.36 -16.76
N SER A 170 -32.77 -4.05 -15.56
CA SER A 170 -33.48 -4.41 -14.31
C SER A 170 -34.90 -3.86 -14.24
N HIS A 171 -35.20 -2.80 -14.99
CA HIS A 171 -36.55 -2.22 -15.11
C HIS A 171 -37.56 -3.15 -15.84
N LEU A 172 -37.08 -4.21 -16.47
CA LEU A 172 -37.91 -5.18 -17.15
C LEU A 172 -38.47 -6.27 -16.23
N VAL A 173 -37.93 -6.44 -15.04
CA VAL A 173 -38.40 -7.42 -14.05
C VAL A 173 -39.87 -7.20 -13.73
N GLY A 174 -40.66 -8.27 -13.81
CA GLY A 174 -42.10 -8.22 -13.56
C GLY A 174 -42.96 -7.86 -14.78
N LYS A 175 -42.35 -7.41 -15.89
CA LYS A 175 -43.09 -7.11 -17.13
C LYS A 175 -43.47 -8.38 -17.91
N THR A 176 -44.47 -8.24 -18.75
CA THR A 176 -44.90 -9.28 -19.68
C THR A 176 -44.26 -9.09 -21.06
N ALA A 177 -43.88 -10.15 -21.69
CA ALA A 177 -43.29 -10.18 -23.03
C ALA A 177 -43.90 -11.31 -23.86
N GLN A 178 -43.67 -11.32 -25.16
CA GLN A 178 -44.12 -12.38 -26.07
C GLN A 178 -42.90 -13.13 -26.64
N THR A 179 -42.93 -14.45 -26.67
CA THR A 179 -41.87 -15.25 -27.28
C THR A 179 -41.90 -15.11 -28.80
N VAL A 180 -40.77 -14.73 -29.39
CA VAL A 180 -40.58 -14.65 -30.86
C VAL A 180 -40.08 -15.97 -31.41
N THR A 181 -39.27 -16.68 -30.63
CA THR A 181 -38.76 -18.02 -30.94
C THR A 181 -39.15 -18.99 -29.83
N ASP A 182 -39.05 -20.28 -30.08
CA ASP A 182 -39.10 -21.28 -29.02
C ASP A 182 -37.96 -21.07 -28.02
N LEU A 183 -38.21 -21.21 -26.73
CA LEU A 183 -37.20 -21.18 -25.67
C LEU A 183 -36.84 -22.63 -25.26
N ARG A 184 -35.61 -23.12 -25.65
CA ARG A 184 -35.12 -24.51 -25.41
C ARG A 184 -33.68 -24.54 -24.82
N PRO A 185 -33.37 -24.10 -23.66
CA PRO A 185 -34.03 -23.14 -22.78
C PRO A 185 -33.90 -21.69 -23.25
N ALA A 186 -32.97 -21.38 -24.15
CA ALA A 186 -32.70 -20.01 -24.64
C ALA A 186 -33.47 -19.72 -25.94
N GLY A 187 -33.85 -18.47 -26.12
CA GLY A 187 -34.48 -17.92 -27.31
C GLY A 187 -34.69 -16.42 -27.20
N ILE A 188 -35.57 -15.89 -28.06
CA ILE A 188 -35.82 -14.45 -28.19
C ILE A 188 -37.24 -14.13 -27.75
N ILE A 189 -37.37 -13.11 -26.90
CA ILE A 189 -38.65 -12.51 -26.51
C ILE A 189 -38.76 -11.10 -27.08
N PHE A 190 -39.97 -10.57 -27.19
CA PHE A 190 -40.26 -9.21 -27.59
C PHE A 190 -40.91 -8.49 -26.42
N CYS A 191 -40.23 -7.46 -25.91
CA CYS A 191 -40.66 -6.65 -24.80
C CYS A 191 -40.37 -5.18 -25.09
N GLU A 192 -41.32 -4.28 -24.85
CA GLU A 192 -41.16 -2.82 -25.00
C GLU A 192 -40.53 -2.38 -26.33
N ASN A 193 -40.93 -3.03 -27.43
CA ASN A 193 -40.48 -2.75 -28.81
C ASN A 193 -39.03 -3.20 -29.09
N GLU A 194 -38.42 -4.02 -28.21
CA GLU A 194 -37.07 -4.59 -28.37
C GLU A 194 -37.11 -6.13 -28.40
N ARG A 195 -36.16 -6.71 -29.12
CA ARG A 195 -35.88 -8.16 -29.09
C ARG A 195 -34.81 -8.41 -28.05
N ILE A 196 -35.07 -9.28 -27.11
CA ILE A 196 -34.24 -9.58 -25.97
C ILE A 196 -33.98 -11.08 -25.92
N ASP A 197 -32.71 -11.47 -25.74
CA ASP A 197 -32.34 -12.85 -25.48
C ASP A 197 -32.84 -13.25 -24.09
N ALA A 198 -33.57 -14.34 -23.99
CA ALA A 198 -34.15 -14.82 -22.75
C ALA A 198 -33.99 -16.34 -22.58
N VAL A 199 -34.01 -16.77 -21.33
CA VAL A 199 -33.92 -18.16 -20.92
C VAL A 199 -35.19 -18.52 -20.15
N SER A 200 -35.82 -19.65 -20.49
CA SER A 200 -36.97 -20.16 -19.75
C SER A 200 -36.57 -20.65 -18.35
N ASP A 201 -37.41 -20.39 -17.36
CA ASP A 201 -37.27 -20.94 -16.01
C ASP A 201 -37.75 -22.40 -15.97
N GLY A 202 -36.88 -23.30 -16.41
CA GLY A 202 -37.04 -24.74 -16.28
C GLY A 202 -37.84 -25.45 -17.38
N ASN A 203 -38.89 -24.85 -17.96
CA ASN A 203 -39.75 -25.51 -18.94
C ASN A 203 -39.52 -25.00 -20.37
N PHE A 204 -39.80 -25.85 -21.33
CA PHE A 204 -39.82 -25.48 -22.73
C PHE A 204 -41.05 -24.59 -23.03
N ILE A 205 -40.83 -23.44 -23.69
CA ILE A 205 -41.87 -22.48 -24.03
C ILE A 205 -41.91 -22.31 -25.54
N LEU A 206 -43.10 -22.51 -26.13
CA LEU A 206 -43.31 -22.34 -27.57
C LEU A 206 -43.30 -20.86 -27.97
N ARG A 207 -43.07 -20.61 -29.25
CA ARG A 207 -43.19 -19.24 -29.81
C ARG A 207 -44.64 -18.73 -29.71
N ASN A 208 -44.80 -17.42 -29.74
CA ASN A 208 -46.08 -16.70 -29.62
C ASN A 208 -46.80 -16.92 -28.28
N LYS A 209 -46.07 -17.28 -27.22
CA LYS A 209 -46.62 -17.41 -25.88
C LYS A 209 -46.32 -16.15 -25.06
N THR A 210 -47.22 -15.83 -24.14
CA THR A 210 -47.03 -14.75 -23.20
C THR A 210 -46.16 -15.24 -22.03
N VAL A 211 -45.12 -14.50 -21.72
CA VAL A 211 -44.19 -14.80 -20.65
C VAL A 211 -44.00 -13.61 -19.71
N LYS A 212 -43.69 -13.87 -18.45
CA LYS A 212 -43.36 -12.87 -17.47
C LYS A 212 -41.85 -12.91 -17.15
N ILE A 213 -41.18 -11.77 -17.13
CA ILE A 213 -39.79 -11.63 -16.78
C ILE A 213 -39.67 -11.76 -15.27
N LEU A 214 -38.95 -12.79 -14.80
CA LEU A 214 -38.74 -13.05 -13.37
C LEU A 214 -37.48 -12.37 -12.85
N GLU A 215 -36.40 -12.43 -13.63
CA GLU A 215 -35.08 -12.02 -13.19
C GLU A 215 -34.25 -11.46 -14.36
N VAL A 216 -33.43 -10.48 -14.08
CA VAL A 216 -32.46 -9.89 -15.03
C VAL A 216 -31.10 -9.77 -14.35
N GLU A 217 -30.12 -10.57 -14.81
CA GLU A 217 -28.75 -10.53 -14.37
C GLU A 217 -27.83 -10.19 -15.56
N GLY A 218 -27.41 -8.93 -15.65
CA GLY A 218 -26.62 -8.45 -16.77
C GLY A 218 -27.33 -8.63 -18.11
N THR A 219 -26.84 -9.52 -18.98
CA THR A 219 -27.46 -9.87 -20.27
C THR A 219 -28.48 -11.01 -20.18
N ARG A 220 -28.52 -11.75 -19.06
CA ARG A 220 -29.39 -12.90 -18.86
C ARG A 220 -30.75 -12.44 -18.35
N VAL A 221 -31.79 -12.75 -19.14
CA VAL A 221 -33.19 -12.49 -18.78
C VAL A 221 -33.90 -13.84 -18.60
N VAL A 222 -34.43 -14.08 -17.41
CA VAL A 222 -35.16 -15.31 -17.09
C VAL A 222 -36.65 -15.07 -17.17
N VAL A 223 -37.37 -15.96 -17.90
CA VAL A 223 -38.80 -15.80 -18.13
C VAL A 223 -39.57 -17.08 -17.84
N ARG A 224 -40.85 -16.95 -17.48
CA ARG A 224 -41.80 -18.04 -17.25
C ARG A 224 -43.08 -17.77 -18.03
N GLU A 225 -43.65 -18.83 -18.62
CA GLU A 225 -44.95 -18.76 -19.30
C GLU A 225 -46.05 -18.35 -18.30
N VAL A 226 -46.92 -17.47 -18.73
CA VAL A 226 -48.11 -17.04 -17.99
C VAL A 226 -49.30 -17.57 -18.73
N ASP A 227 -50.11 -18.42 -18.07
CA ASP A 227 -51.38 -18.93 -18.57
C ASP A 227 -52.44 -17.84 -18.80
#